data_3eb5e043502f5952961de4621ac63f9a
#
_entry.id   3eb5e043502f5952961de4621ac63f9a
#
_cell.length_a   1.000
_cell.length_b   1.000
_cell.length_c   1.000
_cell.angle_alpha   90.00
_cell.angle_beta   90.00
_cell.angle_gamma   90.00
#
_symmetry.space_group_name_H-M   'P 1'
#
loop_
_entity.id
_entity.type
_entity.pdbx_description
1 polymer ?
#
loop_
_entity_poly.entity_id
_entity_poly.type
_entity_poly.pdbx_seq_one_letter_code
_entity_poly.pdbx_strand_id
1 'polypeptide(L)'
;RRFGKTLNMSMLECFFSNKYKDRGDLFEGLEIWNDEKYRKLQGTYPVMFLSFAKIKQNTYKSAVKQIKNELINLYNVFDYIMKSDLYNENERLQYKSVRVGMDDETAQEALNNLSHYLSRYYGKKVIILLDEYDTPMQEAYVNGYWEELVAFTRSLFNATFKTNPYLERAIMTGITRVSKESIFS
;
A
#
# COMPACT_ATOMS: atom_id res chain seq x y z
N ARG A 1 9.99 -8.81 17.62
CA ARG A 1 11.02 -8.34 16.67
C ARG A 1 11.75 -9.55 16.08
N ARG A 2 12.07 -9.55 14.76
CA ARG A 2 12.84 -10.59 14.04
C ARG A 2 12.09 -11.89 13.66
N PHE A 3 10.77 -11.86 13.47
CA PHE A 3 10.02 -13.04 12.98
C PHE A 3 9.89 -13.11 11.45
N GLY A 4 10.78 -12.47 10.69
CA GLY A 4 10.78 -12.54 9.23
C GLY A 4 9.58 -11.84 8.54
N LYS A 5 8.81 -10.98 9.22
CA LYS A 5 7.62 -10.34 8.63
C LYS A 5 7.94 -9.58 7.35
N THR A 6 8.92 -8.70 7.39
CA THR A 6 9.34 -7.93 6.21
C THR A 6 9.86 -8.83 5.09
N LEU A 7 10.58 -9.92 5.44
CA LEU A 7 11.00 -10.90 4.46
C LEU A 7 9.81 -11.59 3.79
N ASN A 8 8.83 -12.03 4.59
CA ASN A 8 7.62 -12.64 4.06
C ASN A 8 6.84 -11.67 3.16
N MET A 9 6.75 -10.38 3.53
CA MET A 9 6.12 -9.36 2.69
C MET A 9 6.87 -9.19 1.36
N SER A 10 8.20 -9.17 1.39
CA SER A 10 9.02 -9.12 0.17
C SER A 10 8.85 -10.37 -0.69
N MET A 11 8.75 -11.55 -0.09
CA MET A 11 8.47 -12.80 -0.82
C MET A 11 7.09 -12.74 -1.51
N LEU A 12 6.07 -12.22 -0.84
CA LEU A 12 4.74 -12.03 -1.43
C LEU A 12 4.77 -11.02 -2.58
N GLU A 13 5.52 -9.92 -2.44
CA GLU A 13 5.73 -8.98 -3.55
C GLU A 13 6.39 -9.68 -4.74
N CYS A 14 7.48 -10.40 -4.53
CA CYS A 14 8.17 -11.15 -5.59
C CYS A 14 7.27 -12.21 -6.24
N PHE A 15 6.40 -12.83 -5.46
CA PHE A 15 5.51 -13.86 -5.99
C PHE A 15 4.36 -13.28 -6.84
N PHE A 16 3.68 -12.26 -6.33
CA PHE A 16 2.46 -11.77 -6.98
C PHE A 16 2.72 -10.67 -8.01
N SER A 17 3.73 -9.81 -7.78
CA SER A 17 3.90 -8.61 -8.58
C SER A 17 4.33 -8.90 -10.02
N ASN A 18 3.62 -8.30 -10.97
CA ASN A 18 3.96 -8.31 -12.38
C ASN A 18 5.34 -7.71 -12.71
N LYS A 19 5.93 -6.96 -11.78
CA LYS A 19 7.34 -6.53 -11.82
C LYS A 19 8.31 -7.71 -11.86
N TYR A 20 7.92 -8.84 -11.27
CA TYR A 20 8.71 -10.07 -11.17
C TYR A 20 8.15 -11.22 -12.02
N LYS A 21 7.35 -10.93 -13.07
CA LYS A 21 6.70 -11.95 -13.90
C LYS A 21 7.67 -12.98 -14.49
N ASP A 22 8.89 -12.60 -14.76
CA ASP A 22 9.92 -13.46 -15.37
C ASP A 22 10.88 -14.07 -14.32
N ARG A 23 10.51 -14.01 -13.02
CA ARG A 23 11.33 -14.46 -11.90
C ARG A 23 10.75 -15.67 -11.16
N GLY A 24 10.15 -16.59 -11.92
CA GLY A 24 9.69 -17.87 -11.38
C GLY A 24 10.81 -18.71 -10.76
N ASP A 25 12.05 -18.50 -11.21
CA ASP A 25 13.28 -19.10 -10.67
C ASP A 25 13.41 -18.95 -9.14
N LEU A 26 12.91 -17.85 -8.57
CA LEU A 26 12.95 -17.58 -7.12
C LEU A 26 12.13 -18.58 -6.29
N PHE A 27 11.21 -19.32 -6.92
CA PHE A 27 10.26 -20.21 -6.24
C PHE A 27 10.51 -21.68 -6.57
N GLU A 28 11.48 -21.98 -7.44
CA GLU A 28 11.88 -23.35 -7.76
C GLU A 28 12.36 -24.08 -6.50
N GLY A 29 11.89 -25.30 -6.32
CA GLY A 29 12.19 -26.10 -5.12
C GLY A 29 11.33 -25.81 -3.90
N LEU A 30 10.49 -24.77 -3.93
CA LEU A 30 9.51 -24.50 -2.87
C LEU A 30 8.22 -25.29 -3.12
N GLU A 31 7.51 -25.66 -2.05
CA GLU A 31 6.26 -26.43 -2.14
C GLU A 31 5.20 -25.75 -3.01
N ILE A 32 5.08 -24.43 -2.90
CA ILE A 32 4.14 -23.63 -3.71
C ILE A 32 4.38 -23.79 -5.22
N TRP A 33 5.61 -24.09 -5.63
CA TRP A 33 5.96 -24.23 -7.04
C TRP A 33 5.54 -25.59 -7.63
N ASN A 34 5.23 -26.58 -6.79
CA ASN A 34 4.77 -27.90 -7.21
C ASN A 34 3.32 -27.89 -7.71
N ASP A 35 2.53 -26.89 -7.30
CA ASP A 35 1.13 -26.76 -7.73
C ASP A 35 1.01 -25.76 -8.89
N GLU A 36 0.56 -26.26 -10.04
CA GLU A 36 0.36 -25.47 -11.26
C GLU A 36 -0.61 -24.29 -11.05
N LYS A 37 -1.61 -24.46 -10.18
CA LYS A 37 -2.57 -23.41 -9.83
C LYS A 37 -1.86 -22.19 -9.26
N TYR A 38 -0.89 -22.40 -8.38
CA TYR A 38 -0.13 -21.29 -7.78
C TYR A 38 0.92 -20.74 -8.74
N ARG A 39 1.60 -21.58 -9.52
CA ARG A 39 2.55 -21.10 -10.55
C ARG A 39 1.89 -20.12 -11.53
N LYS A 40 0.63 -20.35 -11.92
CA LYS A 40 -0.14 -19.46 -12.79
C LYS A 40 -0.44 -18.09 -12.19
N LEU A 41 -0.34 -17.94 -10.87
CA LEU A 41 -0.55 -16.66 -10.19
C LEU A 41 0.72 -15.83 -10.08
N GLN A 42 1.90 -16.46 -10.22
CA GLN A 42 3.18 -15.78 -10.09
C GLN A 42 3.31 -14.67 -11.14
N GLY A 43 3.70 -13.48 -10.66
CA GLY A 43 3.97 -12.32 -11.51
C GLY A 43 2.76 -11.74 -12.25
N THR A 44 1.52 -11.97 -11.77
CA THR A 44 0.32 -11.61 -12.53
C THR A 44 -0.50 -10.48 -11.94
N TYR A 45 -0.16 -9.93 -10.78
CA TYR A 45 -0.90 -8.86 -10.13
C TYR A 45 -0.15 -7.53 -10.12
N PRO A 46 -0.84 -6.39 -10.25
CA PRO A 46 -0.29 -5.13 -9.78
C PRO A 46 -0.23 -5.15 -8.25
N VAL A 47 0.96 -4.96 -7.69
CA VAL A 47 1.20 -5.00 -6.24
C VAL A 47 1.67 -3.62 -5.78
N MET A 48 0.95 -3.04 -4.82
CA MET A 48 1.36 -1.84 -4.11
C MET A 48 2.02 -2.25 -2.80
N PHE A 49 3.31 -1.95 -2.65
CA PHE A 49 4.06 -2.23 -1.43
C PHE A 49 4.40 -0.92 -0.71
N LEU A 50 3.97 -0.80 0.54
CA LEU A 50 4.30 0.31 1.42
C LEU A 50 4.90 -0.20 2.73
N SER A 51 5.79 0.59 3.33
CA SER A 51 6.30 0.32 4.67
C SER A 51 6.27 1.58 5.53
N PHE A 52 5.66 1.48 6.69
CA PHE A 52 5.63 2.57 7.68
C PHE A 52 6.73 2.42 8.76
N ALA A 53 7.66 1.50 8.57
CA ALA A 53 8.74 1.21 9.52
C ALA A 53 9.60 2.42 9.91
N LYS A 54 9.74 3.39 9.01
CA LYS A 54 10.55 4.60 9.21
C LYS A 54 9.75 5.79 9.76
N ILE A 55 8.42 5.66 9.92
CA ILE A 55 7.57 6.76 10.39
C ILE A 55 7.58 6.81 11.91
N LYS A 56 8.64 7.40 12.45
CA LYS A 56 8.88 7.57 13.90
C LYS A 56 9.02 9.05 14.20
N GLN A 57 7.89 9.71 14.34
CA GLN A 57 7.82 11.17 14.45
C GLN A 57 7.23 11.58 15.80
N ASN A 58 7.68 12.72 16.32
CA ASN A 58 7.26 13.22 17.62
C ASN A 58 6.02 14.12 17.57
N THR A 59 5.53 14.44 16.36
CA THR A 59 4.35 15.30 16.17
C THR A 59 3.45 14.77 15.06
N TYR A 60 2.13 15.00 15.19
CA TYR A 60 1.14 14.69 14.17
C TYR A 60 1.52 15.20 12.78
N LYS A 61 1.85 16.50 12.69
CA LYS A 61 2.22 17.14 11.42
C LYS A 61 3.38 16.42 10.71
N SER A 62 4.39 16.03 11.48
CA SER A 62 5.55 15.30 10.93
C SER A 62 5.19 13.88 10.52
N ALA A 63 4.35 13.20 11.30
CA ALA A 63 3.90 11.85 10.99
C ALA A 63 3.09 11.82 9.69
N VAL A 64 2.08 12.68 9.56
CA VAL A 64 1.27 12.81 8.34
C VAL A 64 2.12 13.19 7.15
N LYS A 65 3.08 14.10 7.30
CA LYS A 65 4.02 14.45 6.22
C LYS A 65 4.81 13.22 5.74
N GLN A 66 5.26 12.36 6.65
CA GLN A 66 5.98 11.14 6.25
C GLN A 66 5.06 10.12 5.58
N ILE A 67 3.82 9.94 6.06
CA ILE A 67 2.83 9.10 5.37
C ILE A 67 2.61 9.61 3.93
N LYS A 68 2.41 10.93 3.77
CA LYS A 68 2.25 11.56 2.46
C LYS A 68 3.46 11.32 1.55
N ASN A 69 4.67 11.39 2.09
CA ASN A 69 5.89 11.09 1.33
C ASN A 69 5.92 9.64 0.83
N GLU A 70 5.50 8.66 1.65
CA GLU A 70 5.41 7.25 1.20
C GLU A 70 4.36 7.09 0.09
N LEU A 71 3.23 7.80 0.17
CA LEU A 71 2.24 7.80 -0.91
C LEU A 71 2.80 8.41 -2.21
N ILE A 72 3.54 9.51 -2.12
CA ILE A 72 4.20 10.14 -3.27
C ILE A 72 5.22 9.18 -3.90
N ASN A 73 6.04 8.52 -3.08
CA ASN A 73 7.02 7.57 -3.55
C ASN A 73 6.35 6.40 -4.29
N LEU A 74 5.23 5.90 -3.76
CA LEU A 74 4.45 4.85 -4.41
C LEU A 74 3.89 5.31 -5.77
N TYR A 75 3.34 6.51 -5.86
CA TYR A 75 2.85 7.08 -7.12
C TYR A 75 3.97 7.22 -8.15
N ASN A 76 5.16 7.67 -7.73
CA ASN A 76 6.32 7.78 -8.61
C ASN A 76 6.75 6.42 -9.20
N VAL A 77 6.58 5.32 -8.47
CA VAL A 77 6.85 3.96 -8.99
C VAL A 77 5.96 3.62 -10.18
N PHE A 78 4.73 4.12 -10.19
CA PHE A 78 3.72 3.80 -11.20
C PHE A 78 3.43 4.95 -12.18
N ASP A 79 4.23 6.01 -12.22
CA ASP A 79 3.98 7.20 -13.05
C ASP A 79 3.86 6.87 -14.54
N TYR A 80 4.51 5.81 -15.01
CA TYR A 80 4.49 5.35 -16.39
C TYR A 80 3.08 4.99 -16.88
N ILE A 81 2.15 4.59 -16.01
CA ILE A 81 0.80 4.23 -16.42
C ILE A 81 0.05 5.45 -16.99
N MET A 82 0.39 6.66 -16.53
CA MET A 82 -0.24 7.90 -16.98
C MET A 82 0.16 8.30 -18.42
N LYS A 83 1.12 7.62 -19.02
CA LYS A 83 1.48 7.77 -20.44
C LYS A 83 0.53 7.01 -21.38
N SER A 84 -0.31 6.14 -20.82
CA SER A 84 -1.30 5.38 -21.58
C SER A 84 -2.48 6.26 -22.01
N ASP A 85 -3.06 5.95 -23.17
CA ASP A 85 -4.28 6.61 -23.68
C ASP A 85 -5.56 6.20 -22.92
N LEU A 86 -5.45 5.29 -21.95
CA LEU A 86 -6.55 4.88 -21.09
C LEU A 86 -7.09 5.99 -20.20
N TYR A 87 -6.29 7.04 -19.93
CA TYR A 87 -6.60 8.09 -18.99
C TYR A 87 -6.80 9.44 -19.68
N ASN A 88 -7.88 10.13 -19.30
CA ASN A 88 -8.16 11.48 -19.77
C ASN A 88 -7.33 12.52 -18.98
N GLU A 89 -7.43 13.79 -19.41
CA GLU A 89 -6.68 14.90 -18.81
C GLU A 89 -7.00 15.10 -17.33
N ASN A 90 -8.28 14.99 -16.93
CA ASN A 90 -8.69 15.16 -15.53
C ASN A 90 -8.13 14.05 -14.63
N GLU A 91 -8.13 12.82 -15.12
CA GLU A 91 -7.52 11.68 -14.40
C GLU A 91 -6.02 11.87 -14.21
N ARG A 92 -5.32 12.38 -15.22
CA ARG A 92 -3.90 12.72 -15.13
C ARG A 92 -3.64 13.85 -14.12
N LEU A 93 -4.50 14.87 -14.08
CA LEU A 93 -4.42 15.95 -13.10
C LEU A 93 -4.68 15.42 -11.69
N GLN A 94 -5.68 14.57 -11.52
CA GLN A 94 -5.96 13.93 -10.22
C GLN A 94 -4.79 13.05 -9.76
N TYR A 95 -4.19 12.27 -10.65
CA TYR A 95 -2.98 11.50 -10.33
C TYR A 95 -1.84 12.42 -9.85
N LYS A 96 -1.59 13.51 -10.56
CA LYS A 96 -0.57 14.52 -10.25
C LYS A 96 -0.86 15.33 -8.99
N SER A 97 -2.09 15.29 -8.45
CA SER A 97 -2.39 15.97 -7.17
C SER A 97 -1.72 15.30 -5.97
N VAL A 98 -1.34 14.01 -6.09
CA VAL A 98 -0.54 13.31 -5.08
C VAL A 98 0.92 13.73 -5.20
N ARG A 99 1.23 14.85 -4.57
CA ARG A 99 2.52 15.54 -4.63
C ARG A 99 2.84 16.24 -3.31
N VAL A 100 4.03 16.81 -3.23
CA VAL A 100 4.41 17.66 -2.10
C VAL A 100 3.40 18.80 -1.94
N GLY A 101 2.88 18.94 -0.72
CA GLY A 101 1.86 19.97 -0.41
C GLY A 101 0.42 19.52 -0.64
N MET A 102 0.15 18.24 -1.00
CA MET A 102 -1.22 17.74 -1.05
C MET A 102 -1.93 17.90 0.30
N ASP A 103 -3.24 18.10 0.26
CA ASP A 103 -4.08 18.13 1.44
C ASP A 103 -4.30 16.71 2.04
N ASP A 104 -5.01 16.65 3.16
CA ASP A 104 -5.26 15.39 3.84
C ASP A 104 -6.29 14.53 3.08
N GLU A 105 -7.28 15.15 2.46
CA GLU A 105 -8.30 14.45 1.67
C GLU A 105 -7.68 13.73 0.48
N THR A 106 -6.83 14.41 -0.27
CA THR A 106 -6.06 13.81 -1.38
C THR A 106 -5.22 12.62 -0.90
N ALA A 107 -4.57 12.76 0.25
CA ALA A 107 -3.75 11.68 0.82
C ALA A 107 -4.59 10.48 1.26
N GLN A 108 -5.76 10.73 1.86
CA GLN A 108 -6.66 9.67 2.34
C GLN A 108 -7.24 8.82 1.20
N GLU A 109 -7.48 9.41 0.04
CA GLU A 109 -7.99 8.71 -1.15
C GLU A 109 -6.89 8.15 -2.06
N ALA A 110 -5.63 8.45 -1.80
CA ALA A 110 -4.53 8.13 -2.71
C ALA A 110 -4.42 6.64 -3.04
N LEU A 111 -4.52 5.74 -2.06
CA LEU A 111 -4.38 4.30 -2.30
C LEU A 111 -5.60 3.73 -3.05
N ASN A 112 -6.80 4.21 -2.79
CA ASN A 112 -8.00 3.82 -3.53
C ASN A 112 -7.90 4.28 -5.00
N ASN A 113 -7.54 5.53 -5.23
CA ASN A 113 -7.38 6.08 -6.57
C ASN A 113 -6.28 5.34 -7.36
N LEU A 114 -5.13 5.06 -6.73
CA LEU A 114 -4.07 4.28 -7.39
C LEU A 114 -4.53 2.86 -7.70
N SER A 115 -5.32 2.23 -6.81
CA SER A 115 -5.93 0.92 -7.07
C SER A 115 -6.80 0.93 -8.32
N HIS A 116 -7.62 1.98 -8.48
CA HIS A 116 -8.46 2.18 -9.66
C HIS A 116 -7.60 2.28 -10.93
N TYR A 117 -6.60 3.16 -10.94
CA TYR A 117 -5.74 3.33 -12.11
C TYR A 117 -4.99 2.05 -12.48
N LEU A 118 -4.37 1.40 -11.51
CA LEU A 118 -3.64 0.15 -11.75
C LEU A 118 -4.55 -0.97 -12.23
N SER A 119 -5.75 -1.09 -11.67
CA SER A 119 -6.68 -2.14 -12.09
C SER A 119 -7.15 -1.96 -13.52
N ARG A 120 -7.36 -0.73 -13.98
CA ARG A 120 -7.69 -0.42 -15.39
C ARG A 120 -6.52 -0.70 -16.31
N TYR A 121 -5.31 -0.30 -15.92
CA TYR A 121 -4.11 -0.48 -16.74
C TYR A 121 -3.77 -1.95 -16.97
N TYR A 122 -3.88 -2.76 -15.92
CA TYR A 122 -3.53 -4.18 -15.99
C TYR A 122 -4.71 -5.12 -16.21
N GLY A 123 -5.95 -4.60 -16.23
CA GLY A 123 -7.15 -5.42 -16.35
C GLY A 123 -7.34 -6.38 -15.16
N LYS A 124 -6.75 -6.08 -13.98
CA LYS A 124 -6.72 -6.95 -12.82
C LYS A 124 -6.72 -6.17 -11.52
N LYS A 125 -7.46 -6.63 -10.52
CA LYS A 125 -7.48 -6.01 -9.18
C LYS A 125 -6.10 -6.02 -8.54
N VAL A 126 -5.86 -5.08 -7.63
CA VAL A 126 -4.56 -4.87 -7.00
C VAL A 126 -4.40 -5.70 -5.73
N ILE A 127 -3.16 -6.03 -5.40
CA ILE A 127 -2.78 -6.52 -4.06
C ILE A 127 -2.05 -5.39 -3.34
N ILE A 128 -2.42 -5.14 -2.07
CA ILE A 128 -1.76 -4.14 -1.23
C ILE A 128 -1.02 -4.85 -0.10
N LEU A 129 0.26 -4.56 0.02
CA LEU A 129 1.14 -5.03 1.07
C LEU A 129 1.58 -3.83 1.92
N LEU A 130 1.19 -3.78 3.19
CA LEU A 130 1.53 -2.70 4.11
C LEU A 130 2.31 -3.25 5.31
N ASP A 131 3.61 -2.98 5.32
CA ASP A 131 4.50 -3.43 6.39
C ASP A 131 4.60 -2.40 7.52
N GLU A 132 4.59 -2.91 8.75
CA GLU A 132 4.70 -2.12 9.99
C GLU A 132 3.68 -0.95 10.07
N TYR A 133 2.42 -1.22 9.74
CA TYR A 133 1.35 -0.21 9.71
C TYR A 133 1.15 0.51 11.05
N ASP A 134 1.48 -0.15 12.14
CA ASP A 134 1.29 0.31 13.52
C ASP A 134 2.46 1.14 14.08
N THR A 135 3.59 1.21 13.39
CA THR A 135 4.75 2.00 13.85
C THR A 135 4.40 3.47 14.09
N PRO A 136 3.75 4.22 13.17
CA PRO A 136 3.36 5.59 13.46
C PRO A 136 2.33 5.70 14.58
N MET A 137 1.49 4.68 14.79
CA MET A 137 0.52 4.65 15.88
C MET A 137 1.19 4.52 17.24
N GLN A 138 2.23 3.68 17.36
CA GLN A 138 3.01 3.55 18.58
C GLN A 138 3.68 4.87 18.96
N GLU A 139 4.28 5.55 18.00
CA GLU A 139 4.87 6.87 18.21
C GLU A 139 3.82 7.92 18.62
N ALA A 140 2.65 7.90 17.99
CA ALA A 140 1.55 8.80 18.32
C ALA A 140 1.06 8.61 19.75
N TYR A 141 0.97 7.36 20.21
CA TYR A 141 0.59 7.05 21.59
C TYR A 141 1.61 7.60 22.58
N VAL A 142 2.90 7.36 22.36
CA VAL A 142 3.97 7.82 23.24
C VAL A 142 4.09 9.34 23.28
N ASN A 143 3.85 10.01 22.16
CA ASN A 143 4.05 11.46 22.00
C ASN A 143 2.74 12.28 22.13
N GLY A 144 1.60 11.64 22.44
CA GLY A 144 0.35 12.32 22.81
C GLY A 144 -0.47 12.90 21.66
N TYR A 145 -0.30 12.42 20.41
CA TYR A 145 -1.11 12.81 19.27
C TYR A 145 -1.89 11.63 18.63
N TRP A 146 -2.24 10.66 19.47
CA TRP A 146 -2.94 9.43 19.07
C TRP A 146 -4.26 9.69 18.36
N GLU A 147 -5.12 10.51 18.95
CA GLU A 147 -6.48 10.75 18.43
C GLU A 147 -6.47 11.34 17.02
N GLU A 148 -5.57 12.32 16.80
CA GLU A 148 -5.42 12.98 15.50
C GLU A 148 -4.91 12.01 14.43
N LEU A 149 -3.89 11.20 14.75
CA LEU A 149 -3.33 10.24 13.80
C LEU A 149 -4.30 9.10 13.51
N VAL A 150 -5.03 8.61 14.50
CA VAL A 150 -6.08 7.61 14.32
C VAL A 150 -7.18 8.13 13.40
N ALA A 151 -7.63 9.37 13.55
CA ALA A 151 -8.63 9.97 12.68
C ALA A 151 -8.16 10.01 11.22
N PHE A 152 -6.94 10.49 10.98
CA PHE A 152 -6.34 10.53 9.64
C PHE A 152 -6.20 9.13 9.02
N THR A 153 -5.62 8.19 9.75
CA THR A 153 -5.34 6.84 9.24
C THR A 153 -6.59 6.00 9.09
N ARG A 154 -7.62 6.22 9.91
CA ARG A 154 -8.93 5.59 9.75
C ARG A 154 -9.55 5.94 8.39
N SER A 155 -9.54 7.21 8.00
CA SER A 155 -10.06 7.65 6.71
C SER A 155 -9.27 7.00 5.56
N LEU A 156 -7.94 7.05 5.61
CA LEU A 156 -7.07 6.41 4.63
C LEU A 156 -7.35 4.90 4.50
N PHE A 157 -7.44 4.18 5.63
CA PHE A 157 -7.62 2.73 5.61
C PHE A 157 -9.04 2.31 5.25
N ASN A 158 -10.06 3.08 5.62
CA ASN A 158 -11.43 2.82 5.20
C ASN A 158 -11.56 2.95 3.67
N ALA A 159 -11.05 4.03 3.09
CA ALA A 159 -11.05 4.21 1.64
C ALA A 159 -10.26 3.09 0.92
N THR A 160 -9.13 2.69 1.50
CA THR A 160 -8.22 1.71 0.90
C THR A 160 -8.72 0.26 1.00
N PHE A 161 -9.26 -0.14 2.15
CA PHE A 161 -9.49 -1.56 2.46
C PHE A 161 -10.98 -1.92 2.60
N LYS A 162 -11.85 -0.97 2.97
CA LYS A 162 -13.27 -1.27 3.23
C LYS A 162 -14.16 -0.99 2.03
N THR A 163 -13.90 0.06 1.29
CA THR A 163 -14.75 0.54 0.19
C THR A 163 -14.06 0.50 -1.17
N ASN A 164 -12.94 -0.20 -1.32
CA ASN A 164 -12.16 -0.26 -2.55
C ASN A 164 -12.58 -1.46 -3.42
N PRO A 165 -13.35 -1.25 -4.50
CA PRO A 165 -13.81 -2.34 -5.38
C PRO A 165 -12.67 -2.91 -6.25
N TYR A 166 -11.53 -2.20 -6.33
CA TYR A 166 -10.37 -2.58 -7.13
C TYR A 166 -9.36 -3.41 -6.36
N LEU A 167 -9.62 -3.66 -5.07
CA LEU A 167 -8.77 -4.46 -4.20
C LEU A 167 -9.05 -5.95 -4.37
N GLU A 168 -8.02 -6.74 -4.65
CA GLU A 168 -8.08 -8.21 -4.63
C GLU A 168 -7.82 -8.74 -3.22
N ARG A 169 -6.70 -8.35 -2.64
CA ARG A 169 -6.24 -8.72 -1.31
C ARG A 169 -5.40 -7.62 -0.68
N ALA A 170 -5.45 -7.54 0.64
CA ALA A 170 -4.53 -6.75 1.43
C ALA A 170 -3.89 -7.58 2.53
N ILE A 171 -2.61 -7.39 2.74
CA ILE A 171 -1.87 -7.98 3.86
C ILE A 171 -1.18 -6.84 4.61
N MET A 172 -1.44 -6.79 5.89
CA MET A 172 -0.86 -5.78 6.79
C MET A 172 -0.06 -6.48 7.89
N THR A 173 1.13 -5.98 8.18
CA THR A 173 1.94 -6.48 9.29
C THR A 173 2.19 -5.40 10.32
N GLY A 174 2.24 -5.81 11.58
CA GLY A 174 2.53 -4.95 12.73
C GLY A 174 2.96 -5.78 13.94
N ILE A 175 3.33 -5.11 15.02
CA ILE A 175 3.68 -5.72 16.30
C ILE A 175 2.51 -5.58 17.26
N THR A 176 1.84 -4.43 17.23
CA THR A 176 0.76 -4.09 18.14
C THR A 176 -0.58 -4.37 17.46
N ARG A 177 -1.46 -5.05 18.17
CA ARG A 177 -2.84 -5.18 17.73
C ARG A 177 -3.57 -3.86 18.05
N VAL A 178 -3.51 -2.92 17.11
CA VAL A 178 -4.39 -1.75 17.19
C VAL A 178 -5.81 -2.28 17.02
N SER A 179 -6.71 -1.98 17.96
CA SER A 179 -8.04 -2.56 17.94
C SER A 179 -8.74 -2.24 16.61
N LYS A 180 -9.44 -3.22 16.05
CA LYS A 180 -10.21 -3.02 14.81
C LYS A 180 -11.16 -1.83 14.92
N GLU A 181 -11.69 -1.58 16.11
CA GLU A 181 -12.59 -0.48 16.43
C GLU A 181 -11.94 0.89 16.30
N SER A 182 -10.62 1.01 16.48
CA SER A 182 -9.93 2.29 16.37
C SER A 182 -9.60 2.70 14.94
N ILE A 183 -9.36 1.74 14.05
CA ILE A 183 -8.84 2.01 12.69
C ILE A 183 -9.85 1.61 11.59
N PHE A 184 -10.70 0.62 11.82
CA PHE A 184 -11.57 0.06 10.78
C PHE A 184 -13.08 0.13 11.11
N SER A 185 -13.47 0.80 12.18
CA SER A 185 -14.88 0.95 12.58
C SER A 185 -15.57 2.10 11.87
#